data_aa7991791317e9514556289aef7b4d67
#
_entry.id   aa7991791317e9514556289aef7b4d67
#
_cell.length_a   1.000
_cell.length_b   1.000
_cell.length_c   1.000
_cell.angle_alpha   90.00
_cell.angle_beta   90.00
_cell.angle_gamma   90.00
#
_symmetry.space_group_name_H-M   'P 1'
#
loop_
_entity.id
_entity.type
_entity.pdbx_description
1 polymer ?
#
loop_
_entity_poly.entity_id
_entity_poly.type
_entity_poly.pdbx_seq_one_letter_code
_entity_poly.pdbx_strand_id
1 'polypeptide(L)'
;MNQITGGIRQGKSALPDSITGGADMDWYPLWNSLRIAALSCIIVFFVGIFAAYYVAKLPRLLKGILDVLFTLPMVLPPTVCGYFLLILLGSKRPLGIFLARFGIQFAMTWYGGIAASSVVAFPLMYRTVRGAFESFDSSLAYSGQTLGLSNTYIFWRIRMPVCRQGILAGLVLAFARALGEYGATSMLIGYVPGRTATISTTVYQLWRTNNEVEAFRWVMINIAISAVILLIVNMLERKNKKAGGV
;
A
#
# COMPACT_ATOMS: atom_id res chain seq x y z
N MET A 1 25.65 8.61 63.28
CA MET A 1 25.27 9.33 62.05
C MET A 1 25.48 8.35 60.93
N ASN A 2 24.47 7.57 60.65
CA ASN A 2 24.48 6.40 59.75
C ASN A 2 23.47 6.57 58.66
N GLN A 3 23.95 6.34 57.44
CA GLN A 3 23.32 5.55 56.37
C GLN A 3 21.88 5.85 55.95
N ILE A 4 21.73 6.45 54.77
CA ILE A 4 20.63 6.13 53.87
C ILE A 4 21.22 6.05 52.45
N THR A 5 21.73 4.89 52.06
CA THR A 5 21.94 4.49 50.67
C THR A 5 20.85 3.49 50.31
N GLY A 6 19.68 4.00 49.93
CA GLY A 6 18.58 3.23 49.37
C GLY A 6 18.81 3.06 47.87
N GLY A 7 19.21 1.86 47.45
CA GLY A 7 19.43 1.49 46.05
C GLY A 7 18.18 1.64 45.19
N ILE A 8 18.28 2.47 44.18
CA ILE A 8 17.35 2.48 43.07
C ILE A 8 17.58 1.19 42.28
N ARG A 9 16.77 0.16 42.55
CA ARG A 9 16.63 -0.98 41.67
C ARG A 9 16.07 -0.47 40.34
N GLN A 10 16.96 -0.28 39.38
CA GLN A 10 16.56 -0.18 37.98
C GLN A 10 15.82 -1.49 37.62
N GLY A 11 14.51 -1.40 37.55
CA GLY A 11 13.70 -2.44 36.93
C GLY A 11 14.14 -2.60 35.49
N LYS A 12 14.98 -3.60 35.22
CA LYS A 12 15.18 -4.11 33.87
C LYS A 12 13.81 -4.54 33.40
N SER A 13 13.19 -3.72 32.54
CA SER A 13 12.07 -4.17 31.72
C SER A 13 12.62 -5.35 30.90
N ALA A 14 12.23 -6.54 31.27
CA ALA A 14 12.55 -7.75 30.51
C ALA A 14 11.98 -7.58 29.10
N LEU A 15 12.84 -7.19 28.18
CA LEU A 15 12.56 -7.39 26.75
C LEU A 15 12.42 -8.90 26.54
N PRO A 16 11.45 -9.37 25.75
CA PRO A 16 11.33 -10.80 25.47
C PRO A 16 12.66 -11.33 24.93
N ASP A 17 13.09 -12.49 25.41
CA ASP A 17 14.36 -13.16 25.08
C ASP A 17 14.59 -13.41 23.57
N SER A 18 13.61 -13.17 22.73
CA SER A 18 13.70 -13.22 21.28
C SER A 18 14.57 -12.10 20.65
N ILE A 19 15.08 -11.15 21.43
CA ILE A 19 15.90 -10.02 20.94
C ILE A 19 17.39 -10.21 21.28
N THR A 20 17.73 -11.13 22.18
CA THR A 20 19.10 -11.35 22.65
C THR A 20 19.62 -12.71 22.22
N GLY A 21 20.31 -12.77 21.10
CA GLY A 21 21.31 -13.76 20.78
C GLY A 21 20.82 -15.05 20.11
N GLY A 22 21.18 -15.26 18.84
CA GLY A 22 21.22 -16.59 18.20
C GLY A 22 19.89 -17.25 17.86
N ALA A 23 18.75 -16.56 18.00
CA ALA A 23 17.45 -17.07 17.63
C ALA A 23 17.24 -16.92 16.10
N ASP A 24 16.60 -17.88 15.52
CA ASP A 24 16.15 -17.83 14.13
C ASP A 24 15.44 -16.51 13.83
N MET A 25 15.82 -15.89 12.71
CA MET A 25 15.24 -14.59 12.31
C MET A 25 13.71 -14.74 12.19
N ASP A 26 12.98 -13.91 12.92
CA ASP A 26 11.51 -13.88 12.81
C ASP A 26 11.09 -13.36 11.44
N TRP A 27 10.65 -14.23 10.55
CA TRP A 27 10.21 -13.91 9.20
C TRP A 27 8.80 -13.30 9.12
N TYR A 28 8.13 -13.14 10.26
CA TYR A 28 6.79 -12.57 10.30
C TYR A 28 6.70 -11.18 9.63
N PRO A 29 7.61 -10.22 9.87
CA PRO A 29 7.57 -8.91 9.23
C PRO A 29 7.58 -8.97 7.69
N LEU A 30 8.33 -9.92 7.12
CA LEU A 30 8.38 -10.14 5.68
C LEU A 30 7.02 -10.61 5.14
N TRP A 31 6.48 -11.68 5.72
CA TRP A 31 5.19 -12.22 5.30
C TRP A 31 4.06 -11.22 5.47
N ASN A 32 4.06 -10.49 6.58
CA ASN A 32 3.05 -9.47 6.83
C ASN A 32 3.14 -8.32 5.83
N SER A 33 4.35 -7.84 5.48
CA SER A 33 4.53 -6.80 4.46
C SER A 33 4.06 -7.24 3.08
N LEU A 34 4.45 -8.45 2.65
CA LEU A 34 4.02 -9.00 1.37
C LEU A 34 2.50 -9.20 1.29
N ARG A 35 1.90 -9.72 2.35
CA ARG A 35 0.45 -9.91 2.45
C ARG A 35 -0.29 -8.57 2.40
N ILE A 36 0.15 -7.58 3.16
CA ILE A 36 -0.45 -6.24 3.17
C ILE A 36 -0.31 -5.61 1.78
N ALA A 37 0.89 -5.62 1.18
CA ALA A 37 1.12 -5.05 -0.13
C ALA A 37 0.28 -5.73 -1.23
N ALA A 38 0.22 -7.06 -1.23
CA ALA A 38 -0.57 -7.82 -2.22
C ALA A 38 -2.06 -7.53 -2.12
N LEU A 39 -2.65 -7.59 -0.91
CA LEU A 39 -4.06 -7.33 -0.70
C LEU A 39 -4.43 -5.87 -0.97
N SER A 40 -3.59 -4.92 -0.54
CA SER A 40 -3.77 -3.50 -0.88
C SER A 40 -3.73 -3.28 -2.39
N CYS A 41 -2.82 -3.95 -3.08
CA CYS A 41 -2.68 -3.84 -4.52
C CYS A 41 -3.91 -4.38 -5.26
N ILE A 42 -4.49 -5.49 -4.81
CA ILE A 42 -5.75 -6.03 -5.36
C ILE A 42 -6.89 -5.02 -5.19
N ILE A 43 -7.05 -4.44 -4.01
CA ILE A 43 -8.08 -3.43 -3.75
C ILE A 43 -7.88 -2.21 -4.65
N VAL A 44 -6.66 -1.69 -4.66
CA VAL A 44 -6.30 -0.48 -5.42
C VAL A 44 -6.41 -0.71 -6.92
N PHE A 45 -6.13 -1.92 -7.40
CA PHE A 45 -6.32 -2.29 -8.81
C PHE A 45 -7.77 -2.11 -9.25
N PHE A 46 -8.71 -2.74 -8.58
CA PHE A 46 -10.11 -2.62 -8.96
C PHE A 46 -10.65 -1.21 -8.73
N VAL A 47 -10.46 -0.65 -7.54
CA VAL A 47 -10.96 0.69 -7.21
C VAL A 47 -10.32 1.75 -8.10
N GLY A 48 -9.02 1.66 -8.38
CA GLY A 48 -8.29 2.59 -9.24
C GLY A 48 -8.75 2.56 -10.69
N ILE A 49 -8.97 1.37 -11.27
CA ILE A 49 -9.49 1.21 -12.65
C ILE A 49 -10.89 1.80 -12.73
N PHE A 50 -11.79 1.45 -11.82
CA PHE A 50 -13.15 1.97 -11.83
C PHE A 50 -13.17 3.48 -11.63
N ALA A 51 -12.44 4.01 -10.66
CA ALA A 51 -12.33 5.45 -10.43
C ALA A 51 -11.79 6.16 -11.67
N ALA A 52 -10.71 5.67 -12.27
CA ALA A 52 -10.12 6.26 -13.48
C ALA A 52 -11.10 6.27 -14.65
N TYR A 53 -11.85 5.17 -14.86
CA TYR A 53 -12.82 5.06 -15.94
C TYR A 53 -14.01 6.01 -15.79
N TYR A 54 -14.57 6.10 -14.59
CA TYR A 54 -15.74 6.96 -14.37
C TYR A 54 -15.34 8.44 -14.35
N VAL A 55 -14.23 8.79 -13.68
CA VAL A 55 -13.77 10.18 -13.63
C VAL A 55 -13.38 10.71 -15.00
N ALA A 56 -12.81 9.87 -15.88
CA ALA A 56 -12.49 10.27 -17.26
C ALA A 56 -13.73 10.74 -18.06
N LYS A 57 -14.94 10.28 -17.70
CA LYS A 57 -16.20 10.61 -18.35
C LYS A 57 -16.92 11.84 -17.79
N LEU A 58 -16.47 12.35 -16.64
CA LEU A 58 -17.14 13.46 -15.96
C LEU A 58 -16.86 14.81 -16.63
N PRO A 59 -17.76 15.80 -16.44
CA PRO A 59 -17.53 17.16 -16.88
C PRO A 59 -16.30 17.76 -16.19
N ARG A 60 -15.64 18.71 -16.86
CA ARG A 60 -14.33 19.26 -16.46
C ARG A 60 -14.22 19.67 -14.99
N LEU A 61 -15.25 20.32 -14.44
CA LEU A 61 -15.24 20.79 -13.05
C LEU A 61 -15.21 19.63 -12.04
N LEU A 62 -16.15 18.68 -12.16
CA LEU A 62 -16.23 17.50 -11.27
C LEU A 62 -14.99 16.62 -11.41
N LYS A 63 -14.51 16.46 -12.64
CA LYS A 63 -13.26 15.76 -12.93
C LYS A 63 -12.09 16.38 -12.16
N GLY A 64 -11.93 17.72 -12.24
CA GLY A 64 -10.86 18.43 -11.54
C GLY A 64 -10.95 18.27 -10.01
N ILE A 65 -12.14 18.38 -9.43
CA ILE A 65 -12.35 18.20 -7.98
C ILE A 65 -11.99 16.79 -7.53
N LEU A 66 -12.49 15.77 -8.23
CA LEU A 66 -12.18 14.37 -7.89
C LEU A 66 -10.71 14.02 -8.10
N ASP A 67 -10.07 14.62 -9.10
CA ASP A 67 -8.63 14.46 -9.30
C ASP A 67 -7.82 14.97 -8.12
N VAL A 68 -8.13 16.16 -7.65
CA VAL A 68 -7.48 16.71 -6.45
C VAL A 68 -7.74 15.78 -5.26
N LEU A 69 -8.99 15.38 -5.02
CA LEU A 69 -9.35 14.53 -3.89
C LEU A 69 -8.62 13.18 -3.94
N PHE A 70 -8.60 12.52 -5.10
CA PHE A 70 -8.00 11.20 -5.26
C PHE A 70 -6.47 11.23 -5.29
N THR A 71 -5.88 12.36 -5.63
CA THR A 71 -4.42 12.53 -5.63
C THR A 71 -3.87 13.18 -4.37
N LEU A 72 -4.74 13.71 -3.52
CA LEU A 72 -4.36 14.37 -2.27
C LEU A 72 -3.45 13.50 -1.37
N PRO A 73 -3.70 12.18 -1.18
CA PRO A 73 -2.83 11.32 -0.37
C PRO A 73 -1.39 11.21 -0.88
N MET A 74 -1.15 11.51 -2.16
CA MET A 74 0.20 11.49 -2.73
C MET A 74 1.02 12.72 -2.32
N VAL A 75 0.35 13.86 -2.09
CA VAL A 75 0.99 15.13 -1.71
C VAL A 75 1.16 15.24 -0.20
N LEU A 76 0.21 14.68 0.55
CA LEU A 76 0.27 14.68 2.01
C LEU A 76 1.38 13.75 2.53
N PRO A 77 2.08 14.14 3.61
CA PRO A 77 2.96 13.20 4.30
C PRO A 77 2.19 11.93 4.69
N PRO A 78 2.75 10.73 4.48
CA PRO A 78 2.07 9.46 4.80
C PRO A 78 1.58 9.37 6.24
N THR A 79 2.30 9.95 7.19
CA THR A 79 1.89 10.04 8.60
C THR A 79 0.60 10.82 8.79
N VAL A 80 0.39 11.90 8.01
CA VAL A 80 -0.85 12.68 8.03
C VAL A 80 -2.02 11.84 7.50
N CYS A 81 -1.82 11.11 6.41
CA CYS A 81 -2.82 10.16 5.90
C CYS A 81 -3.17 9.09 6.95
N GLY A 82 -2.15 8.55 7.63
CA GLY A 82 -2.33 7.58 8.71
C GLY A 82 -3.11 8.16 9.90
N TYR A 83 -2.85 9.41 10.27
CA TYR A 83 -3.58 10.11 11.32
C TYR A 83 -5.08 10.31 10.95
N PHE A 84 -5.37 10.72 9.71
CA PHE A 84 -6.75 10.80 9.24
C PHE A 84 -7.45 9.44 9.27
N LEU A 85 -6.76 8.38 8.85
CA LEU A 85 -7.31 7.02 8.95
C LEU A 85 -7.52 6.60 10.40
N LEU A 86 -6.64 6.98 11.33
CA LEU A 86 -6.80 6.71 12.75
C LEU A 86 -8.02 7.45 13.34
N ILE A 87 -8.26 8.70 12.93
CA ILE A 87 -9.47 9.45 13.32
C ILE A 87 -10.72 8.78 12.76
N LEU A 88 -10.66 8.24 11.55
CA LEU A 88 -11.82 7.64 10.88
C LEU A 88 -12.09 6.21 11.37
N LEU A 89 -11.05 5.36 11.42
CA LEU A 89 -11.14 3.91 11.65
C LEU A 89 -10.71 3.47 13.06
N GLY A 90 -10.30 4.42 13.91
CA GLY A 90 -9.83 4.12 15.26
C GLY A 90 -10.91 3.45 16.11
N SER A 91 -10.51 2.53 17.00
CA SER A 91 -11.42 1.69 17.79
C SER A 91 -12.40 2.46 18.69
N LYS A 92 -12.09 3.73 19.01
CA LYS A 92 -12.96 4.63 19.81
C LYS A 92 -13.76 5.62 18.96
N ARG A 93 -13.71 5.52 17.63
CA ARG A 93 -14.39 6.44 16.70
C ARG A 93 -15.68 5.83 16.17
N PRO A 94 -16.67 6.64 15.79
CA PRO A 94 -17.99 6.14 15.40
C PRO A 94 -17.94 5.06 14.31
N LEU A 95 -17.15 5.29 13.26
CA LEU A 95 -17.00 4.33 12.18
C LEU A 95 -16.24 3.07 12.64
N GLY A 96 -15.19 3.22 13.44
CA GLY A 96 -14.48 2.09 14.02
C GLY A 96 -15.35 1.23 14.94
N ILE A 97 -16.17 1.85 15.78
CA ILE A 97 -17.15 1.16 16.64
C ILE A 97 -18.20 0.44 15.79
N PHE A 98 -18.71 1.08 14.73
CA PHE A 98 -19.66 0.46 13.82
C PHE A 98 -19.07 -0.78 13.14
N LEU A 99 -17.86 -0.69 12.60
CA LEU A 99 -17.17 -1.81 11.96
C LEU A 99 -16.82 -2.93 12.94
N ALA A 100 -16.49 -2.59 14.19
CA ALA A 100 -16.22 -3.56 15.24
C ALA A 100 -17.44 -4.45 15.57
N ARG A 101 -18.67 -3.97 15.36
CA ARG A 101 -19.90 -4.78 15.50
C ARG A 101 -19.97 -5.92 14.47
N PHE A 102 -19.29 -5.76 13.33
CA PHE A 102 -19.15 -6.81 12.30
C PHE A 102 -17.86 -7.61 12.44
N GLY A 103 -17.16 -7.46 13.58
CA GLY A 103 -15.89 -8.15 13.82
C GLY A 103 -14.68 -7.57 13.08
N ILE A 104 -14.82 -6.40 12.42
CA ILE A 104 -13.76 -5.76 11.65
C ILE A 104 -13.11 -4.65 12.47
N GLN A 105 -11.84 -4.85 12.86
CA GLN A 105 -11.03 -3.84 13.53
C GLN A 105 -9.83 -3.48 12.67
N PHE A 106 -9.65 -2.19 12.40
CA PHE A 106 -8.52 -1.69 11.62
C PHE A 106 -7.36 -1.25 12.50
N ALA A 107 -7.65 -0.52 13.58
CA ALA A 107 -6.58 -0.07 14.47
C ALA A 107 -5.89 -1.24 15.18
N MET A 108 -4.55 -1.20 15.22
CA MET A 108 -3.69 -2.22 15.85
C MET A 108 -3.86 -3.64 15.27
N THR A 109 -4.31 -3.75 14.01
CA THR A 109 -4.44 -5.01 13.28
C THR A 109 -3.83 -4.90 11.87
N TRP A 110 -3.44 -6.02 11.29
CA TRP A 110 -2.91 -6.05 9.92
C TRP A 110 -3.91 -5.57 8.86
N TYR A 111 -5.21 -5.64 9.11
CA TYR A 111 -6.25 -5.04 8.24
C TYR A 111 -6.09 -3.52 8.12
N GLY A 112 -5.70 -2.86 9.22
CA GLY A 112 -5.36 -1.44 9.18
C GLY A 112 -4.16 -1.14 8.27
N GLY A 113 -3.18 -2.05 8.24
CA GLY A 113 -2.06 -1.96 7.30
C GLY A 113 -2.52 -1.98 5.84
N ILE A 114 -3.49 -2.84 5.49
CA ILE A 114 -4.10 -2.88 4.15
C ILE A 114 -4.78 -1.55 3.84
N ALA A 115 -5.59 -1.03 4.75
CA ALA A 115 -6.28 0.25 4.55
C ALA A 115 -5.29 1.40 4.35
N ALA A 116 -4.26 1.49 5.21
CA ALA A 116 -3.22 2.51 5.13
C ALA A 116 -2.45 2.45 3.81
N SER A 117 -1.94 1.27 3.44
CA SER A 117 -1.20 1.06 2.19
C SER A 117 -2.08 1.29 0.96
N SER A 118 -3.36 0.90 1.01
CA SER A 118 -4.30 1.15 -0.09
C SER A 118 -4.52 2.64 -0.35
N VAL A 119 -4.74 3.44 0.69
CA VAL A 119 -4.96 4.89 0.55
C VAL A 119 -3.74 5.58 -0.04
N VAL A 120 -2.55 5.20 0.39
CA VAL A 120 -1.30 5.84 -0.07
C VAL A 120 -0.88 5.36 -1.48
N ALA A 121 -1.19 4.11 -1.85
CA ALA A 121 -0.89 3.56 -3.16
C ALA A 121 -1.93 3.92 -4.24
N PHE A 122 -3.17 4.19 -3.84
CA PHE A 122 -4.29 4.46 -4.74
C PHE A 122 -4.02 5.58 -5.77
N PRO A 123 -3.47 6.76 -5.40
CA PRO A 123 -3.21 7.83 -6.34
C PRO A 123 -2.34 7.42 -7.53
N LEU A 124 -1.32 6.57 -7.29
CA LEU A 124 -0.41 6.11 -8.34
C LEU A 124 -1.13 5.25 -9.37
N MET A 125 -1.92 4.28 -8.89
CA MET A 125 -2.74 3.44 -9.76
C MET A 125 -3.76 4.28 -10.54
N TYR A 126 -4.51 5.12 -9.83
CA TYR A 126 -5.54 5.97 -10.41
C TYR A 126 -5.00 6.87 -11.53
N ARG A 127 -3.92 7.63 -11.26
CA ARG A 127 -3.35 8.56 -12.23
C ARG A 127 -2.78 7.86 -13.46
N THR A 128 -2.08 6.74 -13.25
CA THR A 128 -1.47 5.99 -14.35
C THR A 128 -2.52 5.37 -15.25
N VAL A 129 -3.53 4.72 -14.66
CA VAL A 129 -4.64 4.12 -15.43
C VAL A 129 -5.50 5.19 -16.13
N ARG A 130 -5.74 6.31 -15.44
CA ARG A 130 -6.47 7.41 -16.05
C ARG A 130 -5.74 7.97 -17.26
N GLY A 131 -4.43 8.22 -17.16
CA GLY A 131 -3.63 8.65 -18.32
C GLY A 131 -3.72 7.67 -19.48
N ALA A 132 -3.69 6.36 -19.20
CA ALA A 132 -3.89 5.32 -20.23
C ALA A 132 -5.29 5.36 -20.86
N PHE A 133 -6.33 5.63 -20.07
CA PHE A 133 -7.70 5.76 -20.61
C PHE A 133 -7.93 7.07 -21.37
N GLU A 134 -7.24 8.13 -21.03
CA GLU A 134 -7.30 9.41 -21.76
C GLU A 134 -6.54 9.36 -23.09
N SER A 135 -5.48 8.57 -23.18
CA SER A 135 -4.74 8.32 -24.41
C SER A 135 -5.41 7.28 -25.33
N PHE A 136 -6.50 6.64 -24.88
CA PHE A 136 -7.24 5.66 -25.67
C PHE A 136 -7.98 6.36 -26.81
N ASP A 137 -7.77 5.86 -28.06
CA ASP A 137 -8.49 6.36 -29.22
C ASP A 137 -9.98 6.01 -29.15
N SER A 138 -10.80 7.05 -28.94
CA SER A 138 -12.26 6.89 -28.84
C SER A 138 -12.91 6.42 -30.14
N SER A 139 -12.26 6.52 -31.30
CA SER A 139 -12.76 6.01 -32.58
C SER A 139 -12.99 4.50 -32.53
N LEU A 140 -12.14 3.76 -31.80
CA LEU A 140 -12.29 2.32 -31.56
C LEU A 140 -13.57 1.99 -30.76
N ALA A 141 -13.91 2.84 -29.79
CA ALA A 141 -15.14 2.66 -29.03
C ALA A 141 -16.39 2.96 -29.89
N TYR A 142 -16.34 4.03 -30.66
CA TYR A 142 -17.45 4.40 -31.58
C TYR A 142 -17.66 3.35 -32.67
N SER A 143 -16.61 2.82 -33.29
CA SER A 143 -16.70 1.72 -34.25
C SER A 143 -17.35 0.48 -33.61
N GLY A 144 -16.99 0.14 -32.37
CA GLY A 144 -17.62 -0.94 -31.63
C GLY A 144 -19.14 -0.69 -31.41
N GLN A 145 -19.51 0.54 -31.05
CA GLN A 145 -20.91 0.93 -30.86
C GLN A 145 -21.71 0.84 -32.20
N THR A 146 -21.12 1.26 -33.32
CA THR A 146 -21.73 1.15 -34.64
C THR A 146 -22.00 -0.31 -35.01
N LEU A 147 -21.17 -1.24 -34.56
CA LEU A 147 -21.38 -2.69 -34.74
C LEU A 147 -22.37 -3.29 -33.72
N GLY A 148 -23.04 -2.47 -32.91
CA GLY A 148 -24.02 -2.91 -31.91
C GLY A 148 -23.45 -3.51 -30.63
N LEU A 149 -22.13 -3.37 -30.40
CA LEU A 149 -21.48 -3.88 -29.16
C LEU A 149 -21.87 -3.05 -27.95
N SER A 150 -22.16 -3.71 -26.83
CA SER A 150 -22.49 -3.04 -25.58
C SER A 150 -21.27 -2.30 -24.98
N ASN A 151 -21.52 -1.22 -24.24
CA ASN A 151 -20.45 -0.46 -23.58
C ASN A 151 -19.60 -1.32 -22.62
N THR A 152 -20.19 -2.32 -21.98
CA THR A 152 -19.49 -3.28 -21.12
C THR A 152 -18.56 -4.17 -21.94
N TYR A 153 -19.00 -4.65 -23.10
CA TYR A 153 -18.16 -5.42 -24.01
C TYR A 153 -16.98 -4.59 -24.51
N ILE A 154 -17.24 -3.34 -24.97
CA ILE A 154 -16.20 -2.40 -25.43
C ILE A 154 -15.20 -2.13 -24.31
N PHE A 155 -15.65 -1.95 -23.07
CA PHE A 155 -14.74 -1.75 -21.94
C PHE A 155 -13.80 -2.95 -21.73
N TRP A 156 -14.34 -4.16 -21.60
CA TRP A 156 -13.53 -5.33 -21.25
C TRP A 156 -12.74 -5.92 -22.42
N ARG A 157 -13.28 -5.85 -23.63
CA ARG A 157 -12.69 -6.50 -24.81
C ARG A 157 -11.88 -5.56 -25.71
N ILE A 158 -12.08 -4.26 -25.62
CA ILE A 158 -11.38 -3.29 -26.46
C ILE A 158 -10.52 -2.38 -25.58
N ARG A 159 -11.12 -1.60 -24.67
CA ARG A 159 -10.40 -0.61 -23.89
C ARG A 159 -9.36 -1.22 -22.94
N MET A 160 -9.73 -2.22 -22.16
CA MET A 160 -8.83 -2.86 -21.20
C MET A 160 -7.58 -3.48 -21.86
N PRO A 161 -7.70 -4.27 -22.96
CA PRO A 161 -6.53 -4.80 -23.65
C PRO A 161 -5.63 -3.73 -24.29
N VAL A 162 -6.22 -2.68 -24.87
CA VAL A 162 -5.45 -1.57 -25.47
C VAL A 162 -4.68 -0.80 -24.37
N CYS A 163 -5.31 -0.53 -23.23
CA CYS A 163 -4.71 0.22 -22.13
C CYS A 163 -3.87 -0.66 -21.18
N ARG A 164 -3.68 -1.96 -21.46
CA ARG A 164 -3.04 -2.93 -20.55
C ARG A 164 -1.66 -2.50 -20.05
N GLN A 165 -0.87 -1.83 -20.88
CA GLN A 165 0.48 -1.39 -20.48
C GLN A 165 0.42 -0.34 -19.37
N GLY A 166 -0.46 0.65 -19.50
CA GLY A 166 -0.66 1.66 -18.45
C GLY A 166 -1.28 1.08 -17.17
N ILE A 167 -2.18 0.10 -17.32
CA ILE A 167 -2.78 -0.59 -16.18
C ILE A 167 -1.73 -1.39 -15.41
N LEU A 168 -0.88 -2.14 -16.12
CA LEU A 168 0.21 -2.89 -15.50
C LEU A 168 1.25 -1.98 -14.87
N ALA A 169 1.63 -0.89 -15.53
CA ALA A 169 2.54 0.11 -14.95
C ALA A 169 1.97 0.71 -13.66
N GLY A 170 0.68 1.06 -13.65
CA GLY A 170 0.00 1.53 -12.43
C GLY A 170 -0.02 0.50 -11.30
N LEU A 171 -0.26 -0.78 -11.62
CA LEU A 171 -0.25 -1.88 -10.66
C LEU A 171 1.12 -2.03 -10.00
N VAL A 172 2.18 -1.98 -10.78
CA VAL A 172 3.55 -2.07 -10.32
C VAL A 172 3.94 -0.93 -9.39
N LEU A 173 3.64 0.31 -9.82
CA LEU A 173 3.90 1.50 -9.01
C LEU A 173 3.13 1.45 -7.69
N ALA A 174 1.87 1.02 -7.73
CA ALA A 174 1.04 0.87 -6.53
C ALA A 174 1.60 -0.21 -5.59
N PHE A 175 2.06 -1.35 -6.12
CA PHE A 175 2.65 -2.42 -5.33
C PHE A 175 3.98 -1.98 -4.67
N ALA A 176 4.87 -1.37 -5.43
CA ALA A 176 6.13 -0.85 -4.90
C ALA A 176 5.88 0.18 -3.78
N ARG A 177 4.89 1.06 -3.98
CA ARG A 177 4.49 2.06 -2.98
C ARG A 177 3.90 1.44 -1.73
N ALA A 178 3.05 0.41 -1.89
CA ALA A 178 2.43 -0.31 -0.77
C ALA A 178 3.45 -1.10 0.05
N LEU A 179 4.43 -1.74 -0.60
CA LEU A 179 5.47 -2.53 0.06
C LEU A 179 6.38 -1.67 0.94
N GLY A 180 6.74 -0.47 0.46
CA GLY A 180 7.60 0.48 1.18
C GLY A 180 6.85 1.41 2.15
N GLU A 181 5.56 1.15 2.44
CA GLU A 181 4.79 2.04 3.31
C GLU A 181 5.16 1.87 4.78
N TYR A 182 5.49 3.00 5.41
CA TYR A 182 5.82 3.09 6.83
C TYR A 182 4.93 4.08 7.57
N GLY A 183 4.79 5.30 7.06
CA GLY A 183 4.23 6.43 7.80
C GLY A 183 2.76 6.25 8.18
N ALA A 184 1.91 5.91 7.21
CA ALA A 184 0.50 5.68 7.46
C ALA A 184 0.27 4.38 8.24
N THR A 185 1.07 3.35 7.94
CA THR A 185 0.99 2.05 8.61
C THR A 185 1.39 2.18 10.08
N SER A 186 2.51 2.83 10.40
CA SER A 186 2.96 3.01 11.80
C SER A 186 1.95 3.79 12.64
N MET A 187 1.25 4.77 12.06
CA MET A 187 0.23 5.56 12.75
C MET A 187 -1.03 4.76 13.06
N LEU A 188 -1.48 3.89 12.14
CA LEU A 188 -2.75 3.18 12.28
C LEU A 188 -2.62 1.86 13.04
N ILE A 189 -1.55 1.09 12.79
CA ILE A 189 -1.39 -0.25 13.36
C ILE A 189 -0.23 -0.40 14.35
N GLY A 190 0.68 0.58 14.39
CA GLY A 190 1.85 0.54 15.27
C GLY A 190 2.81 -0.60 14.95
N TYR A 191 3.66 -0.93 15.93
CA TYR A 191 4.58 -2.07 15.87
C TYR A 191 4.27 -3.04 17.01
N VAL A 192 3.78 -4.21 16.68
CA VAL A 192 3.57 -5.33 17.60
C VAL A 192 4.19 -6.57 16.97
N PRO A 193 5.26 -7.14 17.58
CA PRO A 193 5.89 -8.37 17.09
C PRO A 193 4.87 -9.50 16.92
N GLY A 194 4.98 -10.25 15.81
CA GLY A 194 4.07 -11.35 15.51
C GLY A 194 2.62 -11.00 15.17
N ARG A 195 2.24 -9.69 15.15
CA ARG A 195 0.86 -9.25 14.84
C ARG A 195 0.77 -8.16 13.77
N THR A 196 1.52 -7.07 13.92
CA THR A 196 1.43 -5.92 13.01
C THR A 196 2.78 -5.50 12.44
N ALA A 197 3.87 -6.08 12.92
CA ALA A 197 5.21 -5.79 12.43
C ALA A 197 5.31 -5.94 10.90
N THR A 198 5.84 -4.92 10.23
CA THR A 198 6.20 -4.92 8.81
C THR A 198 7.70 -4.72 8.68
N ILE A 199 8.29 -4.97 7.51
CA ILE A 199 9.73 -4.74 7.31
C ILE A 199 10.11 -3.31 7.70
N SER A 200 9.37 -2.32 7.21
CA SER A 200 9.68 -0.90 7.45
C SER A 200 9.56 -0.52 8.93
N THR A 201 8.54 -1.02 9.63
CA THR A 201 8.37 -0.75 11.06
C THR A 201 9.40 -1.51 11.91
N THR A 202 9.83 -2.70 11.47
CA THR A 202 10.85 -3.51 12.14
C THR A 202 12.22 -2.84 12.03
N VAL A 203 12.62 -2.37 10.84
CA VAL A 203 13.88 -1.61 10.65
C VAL A 203 13.92 -0.40 11.58
N TYR A 204 12.84 0.39 11.60
CA TYR A 204 12.77 1.56 12.47
C TYR A 204 12.87 1.20 13.96
N GLN A 205 12.18 0.16 14.40
CA GLN A 205 12.19 -0.27 15.80
C GLN A 205 13.56 -0.79 16.22
N LEU A 206 14.22 -1.60 15.39
CA LEU A 206 15.56 -2.11 15.65
C LEU A 206 16.60 -0.99 15.72
N TRP A 207 16.54 -0.02 14.81
CA TRP A 207 17.39 1.17 14.88
C TRP A 207 17.16 1.96 16.17
N ARG A 208 15.91 2.18 16.55
CA ARG A 208 15.55 2.92 17.79
C ARG A 208 16.01 2.22 19.06
N THR A 209 16.17 0.90 19.04
CA THR A 209 16.66 0.10 20.17
C THR A 209 18.17 -0.16 20.12
N ASN A 210 18.93 0.58 19.27
CA ASN A 210 20.38 0.42 19.06
C ASN A 210 20.82 -0.97 18.60
N ASN A 211 19.93 -1.72 17.92
CA ASN A 211 20.28 -2.99 17.28
C ASN A 211 20.56 -2.77 15.79
N GLU A 212 21.65 -2.07 15.48
CA GLU A 212 21.98 -1.67 14.12
C GLU A 212 22.30 -2.86 13.21
N VAL A 213 22.90 -3.93 13.72
CA VAL A 213 23.24 -5.12 12.95
C VAL A 213 22.00 -5.80 12.38
N GLU A 214 20.99 -6.02 13.21
CA GLU A 214 19.73 -6.61 12.78
C GLU A 214 18.93 -5.64 11.88
N ALA A 215 18.94 -4.35 12.18
CA ALA A 215 18.32 -3.34 11.31
C ALA A 215 18.93 -3.37 9.91
N PHE A 216 20.28 -3.45 9.81
CA PHE A 216 20.98 -3.54 8.54
C PHE A 216 20.62 -4.82 7.76
N ARG A 217 20.52 -5.97 8.44
CA ARG A 217 20.08 -7.23 7.82
C ARG A 217 18.69 -7.08 7.17
N TRP A 218 17.73 -6.50 7.88
CA TRP A 218 16.39 -6.24 7.36
C TRP A 218 16.38 -5.25 6.19
N VAL A 219 17.24 -4.23 6.21
CA VAL A 219 17.43 -3.30 5.09
C VAL A 219 17.93 -4.04 3.85
N MET A 220 18.95 -4.91 3.99
CA MET A 220 19.47 -5.69 2.86
C MET A 220 18.42 -6.64 2.30
N ILE A 221 17.63 -7.30 3.14
CA ILE A 221 16.51 -8.15 2.72
C ILE A 221 15.48 -7.32 1.93
N ASN A 222 15.12 -6.14 2.42
CA ASN A 222 14.17 -5.27 1.73
C ASN A 222 14.68 -4.80 0.37
N ILE A 223 15.96 -4.43 0.28
CA ILE A 223 16.61 -4.06 -1.00
C ILE A 223 16.58 -5.25 -1.97
N ALA A 224 16.95 -6.45 -1.52
CA ALA A 224 16.96 -7.64 -2.36
C ALA A 224 15.55 -7.96 -2.90
N ILE A 225 14.54 -7.92 -2.06
CA ILE A 225 13.13 -8.16 -2.45
C ILE A 225 12.68 -7.10 -3.46
N SER A 226 12.94 -5.82 -3.18
CA SER A 226 12.57 -4.72 -4.05
C SER A 226 13.24 -4.84 -5.42
N ALA A 227 14.53 -5.21 -5.45
CA ALA A 227 15.27 -5.45 -6.70
C ALA A 227 14.67 -6.61 -7.50
N VAL A 228 14.35 -7.74 -6.85
CA VAL A 228 13.72 -8.89 -7.50
C VAL A 228 12.37 -8.52 -8.10
N ILE A 229 11.54 -7.80 -7.33
CA ILE A 229 10.20 -7.35 -7.78
C ILE A 229 10.36 -6.43 -9.01
N LEU A 230 11.25 -5.44 -8.96
CA LEU A 230 11.50 -4.53 -10.07
C LEU A 230 12.03 -5.26 -11.31
N LEU A 231 12.90 -6.25 -11.14
CA LEU A 231 13.36 -7.08 -12.25
C LEU A 231 12.24 -7.87 -12.91
N ILE A 232 11.38 -8.51 -12.10
CA ILE A 232 10.22 -9.27 -12.61
C ILE A 232 9.30 -8.32 -13.39
N VAL A 233 9.03 -7.15 -12.86
CA VAL A 233 8.20 -6.13 -13.52
C VAL A 233 8.81 -5.70 -14.85
N ASN A 234 10.08 -5.32 -14.88
CA ASN A 234 10.76 -4.92 -16.11
C ASN A 234 10.74 -6.03 -17.16
N MET A 235 10.87 -7.30 -16.74
CA MET A 235 10.77 -8.45 -17.64
C MET A 235 9.36 -8.59 -18.24
N LEU A 236 8.32 -8.41 -17.43
CA LEU A 236 6.93 -8.47 -17.89
C LEU A 236 6.61 -7.33 -18.87
N GLU A 237 7.08 -6.11 -18.60
CA GLU A 237 6.91 -4.97 -19.49
C GLU A 237 7.61 -5.18 -20.84
N ARG A 238 8.84 -5.68 -20.83
CA ARG A 238 9.58 -5.99 -22.08
C ARG A 238 8.89 -7.04 -22.93
N LYS A 239 8.33 -8.09 -22.31
CA LYS A 239 7.59 -9.14 -23.00
C LYS A 239 6.34 -8.60 -23.68
N ASN A 240 5.65 -7.67 -23.04
CA ASN A 240 4.45 -7.02 -23.59
C ASN A 240 4.76 -6.04 -24.73
N LYS A 241 5.91 -5.33 -24.71
CA LYS A 241 6.36 -4.48 -25.80
C LYS A 241 6.67 -5.28 -27.06
N LYS A 242 7.26 -6.49 -26.93
CA LYS A 242 7.53 -7.38 -28.08
C LYS A 242 6.27 -8.03 -28.65
N ALA A 243 5.22 -8.24 -27.84
CA ALA A 243 3.96 -8.83 -28.29
C ALA A 243 2.97 -7.81 -28.91
N GLY A 244 3.21 -6.51 -28.75
CA GLY A 244 2.40 -5.41 -29.29
C GLY A 244 3.00 -4.68 -30.49
N GLY A 245 4.15 -5.12 -30.97
CA GLY A 245 4.84 -4.58 -32.13
C GLY A 245 4.62 -5.45 -33.37
N VAL A 246 3.38 -5.39 -33.92
CA VAL A 246 3.03 -5.67 -35.31
C VAL A 246 2.15 -4.55 -35.78
#